data_4522c6915978e88398e8999be73fa5e7
#
_entry.id   4522c6915978e88398e8999be73fa5e7
#
_cell.length_a   1.000
_cell.length_b   1.000
_cell.length_c   1.000
_cell.angle_alpha   90.00
_cell.angle_beta   90.00
_cell.angle_gamma   90.00
#
_symmetry.space_group_name_H-M   'P 1'
#
loop_
_entity.id
_entity.type
_entity.pdbx_description
1 polymer ?
#
loop_
_entity_poly.entity_id
_entity_poly.type
_entity_poly.pdbx_seq_one_letter_code
_entity_poly.pdbx_strand_id
1 'polypeptide(L)'
;SCRKLQNKNNSLREEIQSCLLRDILLQRADGTLCSLEKLVSGKRSILAFLEIGAEPTEHVLNEVLALEKSAKGNSKGIGCQLLFVLRQEKDLQHKTLQEVLALDAGSEIEILYDISGGASDANAAPRTAIGDTASGTLCGWQETAKRMRLAEKLPVLAAVRPNGTGIYGTCGYHVGSVELMVRILKEAVRTEAD
;
A
#
# COMPACT_ATOMS: atom_id res chain seq x y z
N SER A 1 -2.63 -13.50 -38.00
CA SER A 1 -1.93 -13.70 -36.71
C SER A 1 -1.45 -12.40 -36.08
N CYS A 2 -0.95 -11.40 -36.81
CA CYS A 2 -0.50 -10.12 -36.29
C CYS A 2 -1.56 -9.31 -35.53
N ARG A 3 -2.81 -9.29 -35.99
CA ARG A 3 -3.91 -8.59 -35.31
C ARG A 3 -4.20 -9.14 -33.91
N LYS A 4 -4.06 -10.46 -33.71
CA LYS A 4 -4.27 -11.08 -32.38
C LYS A 4 -3.16 -10.72 -31.40
N LEU A 5 -1.93 -10.58 -31.85
CA LEU A 5 -0.80 -10.17 -31.04
C LEU A 5 -0.86 -8.67 -30.65
N GLN A 6 -1.30 -7.83 -31.59
CA GLN A 6 -1.51 -6.40 -31.30
C GLN A 6 -2.62 -6.17 -30.27
N ASN A 7 -3.75 -6.88 -30.39
CA ASN A 7 -4.84 -6.78 -29.40
C ASN A 7 -4.41 -7.27 -28.02
N LYS A 8 -3.62 -8.35 -27.96
CA LYS A 8 -3.08 -8.84 -26.69
C LYS A 8 -2.09 -7.86 -26.05
N ASN A 9 -1.24 -7.21 -26.85
CA ASN A 9 -0.31 -6.19 -26.36
C ASN A 9 -1.03 -4.91 -25.90
N ASN A 10 -2.09 -4.50 -26.58
CA ASN A 10 -2.91 -3.36 -26.15
C ASN A 10 -3.67 -3.67 -24.87
N SER A 11 -4.25 -4.86 -24.74
CA SER A 11 -4.90 -5.29 -23.50
C SER A 11 -3.92 -5.33 -22.32
N LEU A 12 -2.71 -5.84 -22.52
CA LEU A 12 -1.66 -5.84 -21.49
C LEU A 12 -1.20 -4.43 -21.11
N ARG A 13 -1.12 -3.52 -22.08
CA ARG A 13 -0.79 -2.11 -21.82
C ARG A 13 -1.89 -1.41 -21.01
N GLU A 14 -3.16 -1.66 -21.33
CA GLU A 14 -4.30 -1.14 -20.58
C GLU A 14 -4.35 -1.71 -19.16
N GLU A 15 -4.06 -3.01 -18.99
CA GLU A 15 -3.94 -3.62 -17.64
C GLU A 15 -2.80 -3.00 -16.83
N ILE A 16 -1.64 -2.77 -17.42
CA ILE A 16 -0.51 -2.12 -16.75
C ILE A 16 -0.86 -0.68 -16.37
N GLN A 17 -1.54 0.07 -17.23
CA GLN A 17 -1.96 1.44 -16.91
C GLN A 17 -3.02 1.49 -15.81
N SER A 18 -3.93 0.52 -15.76
CA SER A 18 -4.97 0.46 -14.72
C SER A 18 -4.41 0.22 -13.31
N CYS A 19 -3.24 -0.38 -13.20
CA CYS A 19 -2.58 -0.66 -11.93
C CYS A 19 -1.56 0.40 -11.48
N LEU A 20 -1.51 1.57 -12.13
CA LEU A 20 -0.66 2.68 -11.71
C LEU A 20 -1.25 3.34 -10.45
N LEU A 21 -0.49 3.30 -9.37
CA LEU A 21 -0.87 3.84 -8.07
C LEU A 21 -0.08 5.10 -7.68
N ARG A 22 0.72 5.65 -8.59
CA ARG A 22 1.68 6.75 -8.35
C ARG A 22 1.07 8.03 -7.79
N ASP A 23 -0.12 8.38 -8.24
CA ASP A 23 -0.83 9.60 -7.88
C ASP A 23 -1.65 9.50 -6.59
N ILE A 24 -1.69 8.34 -5.94
CA ILE A 24 -2.35 8.20 -4.65
C ILE A 24 -1.62 9.04 -3.60
N LEU A 25 -2.34 9.94 -2.95
CA LEU A 25 -1.83 10.80 -1.91
C LEU A 25 -2.10 10.20 -0.53
N LEU A 26 -1.07 10.16 0.29
CA LEU A 26 -1.12 9.70 1.67
C LEU A 26 -0.56 10.77 2.59
N GLN A 27 -0.99 10.79 3.84
CA GLN A 27 -0.55 11.75 4.83
C GLN A 27 0.46 11.12 5.78
N ARG A 28 1.56 11.81 6.02
CA ARG A 28 2.53 11.44 7.06
C ARG A 28 2.04 11.87 8.45
N ALA A 29 2.67 11.34 9.50
CA ALA A 29 2.35 11.67 10.88
C ALA A 29 2.47 13.17 11.21
N ASP A 30 3.34 13.91 10.53
CA ASP A 30 3.50 15.37 10.67
C ASP A 30 2.43 16.18 9.93
N GLY A 31 1.50 15.52 9.24
CA GLY A 31 0.43 16.14 8.45
C GLY A 31 0.80 16.47 7.01
N THR A 32 2.04 16.26 6.58
CA THR A 32 2.44 16.49 5.19
C THR A 32 1.88 15.45 4.24
N LEU A 33 1.47 15.89 3.06
CA LEU A 33 0.99 15.00 2.00
C LEU A 33 2.16 14.51 1.15
N CYS A 34 2.13 13.22 0.83
CA CYS A 34 3.12 12.59 -0.01
C CYS A 34 2.46 11.67 -1.03
N SER A 35 2.89 11.75 -2.27
CA SER A 35 2.41 10.81 -3.30
C SER A 35 3.05 9.44 -3.11
N LEU A 36 2.33 8.40 -3.49
CA LEU A 36 2.87 7.04 -3.46
C LEU A 36 4.12 6.91 -4.34
N GLU A 37 4.19 7.64 -5.46
CA GLU A 37 5.39 7.71 -6.31
C GLU A 37 6.65 8.08 -5.54
N LYS A 38 6.57 9.10 -4.69
CA LYS A 38 7.70 9.52 -3.83
C LYS A 38 8.03 8.50 -2.75
N LEU A 39 7.00 7.92 -2.14
CA LEU A 39 7.15 6.95 -1.05
C LEU A 39 7.83 5.66 -1.52
N VAL A 40 7.50 5.18 -2.72
CA VAL A 40 8.05 3.92 -3.26
C VAL A 40 9.29 4.11 -4.12
N SER A 41 9.70 5.34 -4.39
CA SER A 41 10.80 5.64 -5.33
C SER A 41 12.06 4.81 -5.04
N GLY A 42 12.46 3.98 -5.98
CA GLY A 42 13.61 3.10 -5.88
C GLY A 42 13.44 1.90 -4.94
N LYS A 43 12.28 1.71 -4.32
CA LYS A 43 12.04 0.65 -3.34
C LYS A 43 10.86 -0.22 -3.72
N ARG A 44 11.05 -1.54 -3.60
CA ARG A 44 9.94 -2.49 -3.61
C ARG A 44 9.13 -2.30 -2.33
N SER A 45 7.81 -2.18 -2.45
CA SER A 45 6.96 -1.82 -1.32
C SER A 45 5.73 -2.70 -1.22
N ILE A 46 5.31 -2.98 -0.01
CA ILE A 46 3.98 -3.51 0.29
C ILE A 46 3.17 -2.38 0.90
N LEU A 47 2.10 -2.02 0.22
CA LEU A 47 1.12 -1.03 0.68
C LEU A 47 -0.01 -1.76 1.37
N ALA A 48 -0.26 -1.45 2.63
CA ALA A 48 -1.29 -2.09 3.42
C ALA A 48 -2.20 -1.05 4.07
N PHE A 49 -3.45 -1.01 3.64
CA PHE A 49 -4.50 -0.23 4.29
C PHE A 49 -5.15 -1.07 5.38
N LEU A 50 -5.03 -0.62 6.62
CA LEU A 50 -5.37 -1.37 7.81
C LEU A 50 -6.47 -0.67 8.62
N GLU A 51 -7.28 -1.47 9.29
CA GLU A 51 -8.22 -1.01 10.30
C GLU A 51 -7.82 -1.62 11.63
N ILE A 52 -7.26 -0.78 12.53
CA ILE A 52 -6.79 -1.24 13.83
C ILE A 52 -7.97 -1.70 14.70
N GLY A 53 -7.78 -2.82 15.38
CA GLY A 53 -8.82 -3.48 16.18
C GLY A 53 -9.66 -4.49 15.40
N ALA A 54 -9.51 -4.56 14.08
CA ALA A 54 -10.14 -5.61 13.28
C ALA A 54 -9.28 -6.88 13.26
N GLU A 55 -9.91 -8.04 13.44
CA GLU A 55 -9.21 -9.33 13.45
C GLU A 55 -8.34 -9.57 12.19
N PRO A 56 -8.81 -9.29 10.97
CA PRO A 56 -7.98 -9.47 9.77
C PRO A 56 -6.70 -8.62 9.78
N THR A 57 -6.74 -7.43 10.35
CA THR A 57 -5.55 -6.57 10.51
C THR A 57 -4.55 -7.18 11.49
N GLU A 58 -5.01 -7.74 12.59
CA GLU A 58 -4.14 -8.42 13.56
C GLU A 58 -3.40 -9.59 12.94
N HIS A 59 -4.04 -10.36 12.08
CA HIS A 59 -3.39 -11.44 11.34
C HIS A 59 -2.30 -10.94 10.41
N VAL A 60 -2.52 -9.83 9.70
CA VAL A 60 -1.50 -9.18 8.85
C VAL A 60 -0.29 -8.76 9.68
N LEU A 61 -0.52 -8.10 10.82
CA LEU A 61 0.54 -7.64 11.70
C LEU A 61 1.36 -8.80 12.28
N ASN A 62 0.70 -9.88 12.70
CA ASN A 62 1.36 -11.07 13.20
C ASN A 62 2.23 -11.75 12.13
N GLU A 63 1.76 -11.80 10.90
CA GLU A 63 2.54 -12.32 9.77
C GLU A 63 3.78 -11.47 9.50
N VAL A 64 3.65 -10.14 9.51
CA VAL A 64 4.78 -9.21 9.37
C VAL A 64 5.81 -9.42 10.47
N LEU A 65 5.38 -9.52 11.73
CA LEU A 65 6.26 -9.78 12.86
C LEU A 65 7.00 -11.12 12.74
N ALA A 66 6.33 -12.15 12.27
CA ALA A 66 6.94 -13.46 12.02
C ALA A 66 8.01 -13.39 10.92
N LEU A 67 7.74 -12.66 9.83
CA LEU A 67 8.70 -12.44 8.75
C LEU A 67 9.92 -11.64 9.21
N GLU A 68 9.72 -10.60 10.01
CA GLU A 68 10.82 -9.82 10.60
C GLU A 68 11.69 -10.66 11.52
N LYS A 69 11.10 -11.51 12.35
CA LYS A 69 11.87 -12.44 13.20
C LYS A 69 12.72 -13.39 12.38
N SER A 70 12.15 -13.94 11.31
CA SER A 70 12.87 -14.83 10.40
C SER A 70 14.00 -14.12 9.67
N ALA A 71 13.84 -12.82 9.41
CA ALA A 71 14.83 -12.01 8.69
C ALA A 71 15.96 -11.47 9.58
N LYS A 72 15.83 -11.48 10.90
CA LYS A 72 16.86 -11.00 11.85
C LYS A 72 18.22 -11.71 11.74
N GLY A 73 18.27 -12.88 11.12
CA GLY A 73 19.51 -13.59 10.76
C GLY A 73 20.13 -13.15 9.43
N ASN A 74 19.42 -12.37 8.64
CA ASN A 74 19.85 -11.87 7.34
C ASN A 74 20.08 -10.36 7.40
N SER A 75 21.24 -9.89 7.02
CA SER A 75 21.61 -8.46 7.00
C SER A 75 20.73 -7.57 6.09
N LYS A 76 19.79 -8.15 5.35
CA LYS A 76 18.94 -7.47 4.39
C LYS A 76 17.47 -7.31 4.83
N GLY A 77 17.10 -7.76 6.05
CA GLY A 77 15.71 -7.73 6.51
C GLY A 77 14.74 -8.47 5.57
N ILE A 78 13.48 -8.05 5.54
CA ILE A 78 12.44 -8.62 4.65
C ILE A 78 12.75 -8.34 3.17
N GLY A 79 13.49 -7.28 2.87
CA GLY A 79 13.86 -6.89 1.51
C GLY A 79 12.81 -6.08 0.76
N CYS A 80 11.78 -5.61 1.45
CA CYS A 80 10.74 -4.72 0.96
C CYS A 80 10.43 -3.65 2.00
N GLN A 81 10.06 -2.46 1.54
CA GLN A 81 9.48 -1.42 2.38
C GLN A 81 8.02 -1.79 2.72
N LEU A 82 7.62 -1.53 3.95
CA LEU A 82 6.24 -1.73 4.40
C LEU A 82 5.60 -0.36 4.66
N LEU A 83 4.55 -0.06 3.91
CA LEU A 83 3.77 1.17 4.05
C LEU A 83 2.42 0.81 4.67
N PHE A 84 2.26 1.09 5.96
CA PHE A 84 1.01 0.87 6.68
C PHE A 84 0.19 2.15 6.69
N VAL A 85 -0.98 2.09 6.08
CA VAL A 85 -1.90 3.21 5.96
C VAL A 85 -3.10 2.99 6.86
N LEU A 86 -3.28 3.90 7.82
CA LEU A 86 -4.37 3.87 8.77
C LEU A 86 -5.47 4.84 8.35
N ARG A 87 -6.71 4.56 8.76
CA ARG A 87 -7.79 5.53 8.67
C ARG A 87 -7.52 6.69 9.63
N GLN A 88 -8.00 7.88 9.30
CA GLN A 88 -7.71 9.14 10.00
C GLN A 88 -8.25 9.25 11.44
N GLU A 89 -8.75 8.24 12.04
CA GLU A 89 -9.10 8.24 13.47
C GLU A 89 -7.87 7.96 14.35
N LYS A 90 -6.94 8.83 14.27
CA LYS A 90 -6.16 9.63 15.22
C LYS A 90 -5.44 8.86 16.32
N ASP A 91 -4.38 9.40 16.73
CA ASP A 91 -3.49 9.18 17.89
C ASP A 91 -3.49 7.79 18.56
N LEU A 92 -4.67 7.21 18.82
CA LEU A 92 -4.79 5.90 19.46
C LEU A 92 -4.34 4.77 18.52
N GLN A 93 -4.72 4.83 17.25
CA GLN A 93 -4.37 3.80 16.27
C GLN A 93 -2.88 3.79 15.96
N HIS A 94 -2.30 4.97 15.83
CA HIS A 94 -0.86 5.12 15.61
C HIS A 94 -0.04 4.57 16.76
N LYS A 95 -0.40 4.95 18.00
CA LYS A 95 0.26 4.48 19.21
C LYS A 95 0.14 2.97 19.37
N THR A 96 -1.05 2.43 19.17
CA THR A 96 -1.29 0.98 19.24
C THR A 96 -0.44 0.23 18.20
N LEU A 97 -0.36 0.74 16.97
CA LEU A 97 0.44 0.12 15.93
C LEU A 97 1.93 0.18 16.26
N GLN A 98 2.44 1.30 16.75
CA GLN A 98 3.83 1.42 17.19
C GLN A 98 4.16 0.47 18.34
N GLU A 99 3.25 0.33 19.30
CA GLU A 99 3.42 -0.60 20.41
C GLU A 99 3.42 -2.06 19.96
N VAL A 100 2.50 -2.43 19.08
CA VAL A 100 2.40 -3.81 18.56
C VAL A 100 3.61 -4.19 17.72
N LEU A 101 4.07 -3.29 16.87
CA LEU A 101 5.21 -3.55 16.00
C LEU A 101 6.55 -3.46 16.73
N ALA A 102 6.57 -2.87 17.95
CA ALA A 102 7.80 -2.64 18.72
C ALA A 102 8.95 -2.23 17.78
N LEU A 103 8.71 -1.16 17.01
CA LEU A 103 9.55 -0.76 15.89
C LEU A 103 10.99 -0.55 16.35
N ASP A 104 11.79 -1.59 16.19
CA ASP A 104 13.24 -1.47 16.28
C ASP A 104 13.71 -0.50 15.19
N ALA A 105 14.61 0.39 15.57
CA ALA A 105 15.20 1.38 14.69
C ALA A 105 16.00 0.72 13.55
N GLY A 106 15.32 0.19 12.55
CA GLY A 106 15.91 -0.58 11.44
C GLY A 106 14.87 -1.24 10.55
N SER A 107 13.62 -1.26 10.99
CA SER A 107 12.51 -1.75 10.16
C SER A 107 12.19 -0.74 9.06
N GLU A 108 12.13 -1.19 7.82
CA GLU A 108 11.64 -0.37 6.70
C GLU A 108 10.10 -0.26 6.72
N ILE A 109 9.56 0.17 7.86
CA ILE A 109 8.12 0.35 8.07
C ILE A 109 7.83 1.84 8.23
N GLU A 110 6.94 2.35 7.42
CA GLU A 110 6.41 3.71 7.54
C GLU A 110 4.91 3.66 7.82
N ILE A 111 4.45 4.43 8.79
CA ILE A 111 3.04 4.57 9.14
C ILE A 111 2.51 5.85 8.52
N LEU A 112 1.45 5.71 7.73
CA LEU A 112 0.80 6.77 6.98
C LEU A 112 -0.69 6.80 7.29
N TYR A 113 -1.35 7.85 6.82
CA TYR A 113 -2.79 8.02 7.00
C TYR A 113 -3.51 8.23 5.68
N ASP A 114 -4.71 7.66 5.57
CA ASP A 114 -5.61 7.90 4.45
C ASP A 114 -6.35 9.22 4.64
N ILE A 115 -6.28 10.11 3.66
CA ILE A 115 -6.76 11.49 3.77
C ILE A 115 -8.29 11.58 3.77
N SER A 116 -8.96 10.62 3.22
CA SER A 116 -10.35 10.73 2.80
C SER A 116 -11.38 10.23 3.80
N GLY A 117 -10.95 9.82 4.99
CA GLY A 117 -11.85 9.42 6.08
C GLY A 117 -12.62 10.57 6.75
N GLY A 118 -12.43 11.80 6.30
CA GLY A 118 -12.92 13.02 6.97
C GLY A 118 -14.23 13.60 6.46
N ALA A 119 -15.05 12.87 5.71
CA ALA A 119 -16.30 13.39 5.18
C ALA A 119 -17.48 13.43 6.18
N SER A 120 -17.28 13.07 7.44
CA SER A 120 -18.34 13.12 8.45
C SER A 120 -18.25 14.29 9.42
N ASP A 121 -17.21 15.09 9.41
CA ASP A 121 -17.13 16.29 10.21
C ASP A 121 -17.50 17.53 9.39
N ALA A 122 -18.77 17.92 9.47
CA ALA A 122 -19.35 19.09 8.81
C ALA A 122 -18.71 20.44 9.25
N ASN A 123 -17.65 20.43 10.04
CA ASN A 123 -16.94 21.61 10.55
C ASN A 123 -15.43 21.63 10.22
N ALA A 124 -14.95 20.74 9.38
CA ALA A 124 -13.57 20.84 8.92
C ALA A 124 -13.47 21.92 7.83
N ALA A 125 -12.70 22.97 8.09
CA ALA A 125 -12.41 24.01 7.13
C ALA A 125 -11.87 23.41 5.81
N PRO A 126 -12.24 23.96 4.64
CA PRO A 126 -11.80 23.46 3.37
C PRO A 126 -10.28 23.52 3.30
N ARG A 127 -9.63 22.36 3.34
CA ARG A 127 -8.19 22.27 3.08
C ARG A 127 -7.98 22.60 1.62
N THR A 128 -7.28 23.68 1.36
CA THR A 128 -6.86 24.10 0.03
C THR A 128 -6.09 22.98 -0.64
N ALA A 129 -6.75 22.28 -1.52
CA ALA A 129 -6.11 21.36 -2.44
C ALA A 129 -5.22 22.17 -3.39
N ILE A 130 -3.93 21.96 -3.30
CA ILE A 130 -3.01 22.46 -4.32
C ILE A 130 -3.16 21.52 -5.53
N GLY A 131 -3.85 21.98 -6.55
CA GLY A 131 -3.99 21.30 -7.83
C GLY A 131 -5.41 20.82 -8.13
N ASP A 132 -6.01 21.42 -9.12
CA ASP A 132 -7.31 21.10 -9.72
C ASP A 132 -7.46 19.62 -10.02
N THR A 133 -8.30 18.96 -9.25
CA THR A 133 -9.22 17.93 -9.71
C THR A 133 -10.27 17.69 -8.63
N ALA A 134 -11.23 18.58 -8.53
CA ALA A 134 -12.44 18.40 -7.75
C ALA A 134 -13.35 17.41 -8.47
N SER A 135 -13.16 16.14 -8.25
CA SER A 135 -14.16 15.13 -8.58
C SER A 135 -14.04 14.05 -7.52
N GLY A 136 -15.02 14.01 -6.63
CA GLY A 136 -15.30 12.99 -5.61
C GLY A 136 -14.14 12.07 -5.28
N THR A 137 -13.14 12.57 -4.56
CA THR A 137 -11.92 11.79 -4.26
C THR A 137 -12.28 10.62 -3.36
N LEU A 138 -12.28 9.44 -3.93
CA LEU A 138 -12.36 8.19 -3.16
C LEU A 138 -11.21 8.14 -2.15
N CYS A 139 -11.44 7.49 -1.01
CA CYS A 139 -10.38 7.16 -0.07
C CYS A 139 -9.24 6.43 -0.78
N GLY A 140 -8.00 6.65 -0.36
CA GLY A 140 -6.85 6.00 -0.96
C GLY A 140 -6.97 4.49 -1.00
N TRP A 141 -7.54 3.86 0.02
CA TRP A 141 -7.78 2.42 0.04
C TRP A 141 -8.86 1.98 -0.96
N GLN A 142 -9.94 2.75 -1.11
CA GLN A 142 -11.01 2.46 -2.07
C GLN A 142 -10.52 2.64 -3.51
N GLU A 143 -9.78 3.70 -3.77
CA GLU A 143 -9.17 3.94 -5.08
C GLU A 143 -8.17 2.85 -5.45
N THR A 144 -7.34 2.42 -4.49
CA THR A 144 -6.40 1.30 -4.68
C THR A 144 -7.15 0.01 -4.97
N ALA A 145 -8.18 -0.32 -4.20
CA ALA A 145 -9.01 -1.50 -4.43
C ALA A 145 -9.64 -1.47 -5.83
N LYS A 146 -10.21 -0.35 -6.22
CA LYS A 146 -10.82 -0.16 -7.54
C LYS A 146 -9.81 -0.37 -8.67
N ARG A 147 -8.63 0.26 -8.61
CA ARG A 147 -7.58 0.13 -9.62
C ARG A 147 -7.01 -1.28 -9.70
N MET A 148 -6.89 -1.96 -8.56
CA MET A 148 -6.44 -3.34 -8.48
C MET A 148 -7.55 -4.37 -8.72
N ARG A 149 -8.78 -3.93 -9.00
CA ARG A 149 -9.98 -4.79 -9.21
C ARG A 149 -10.27 -5.71 -8.03
N LEU A 150 -10.10 -5.17 -6.83
CA LEU A 150 -10.40 -5.84 -5.57
C LEU A 150 -11.77 -5.40 -5.04
N ALA A 151 -12.37 -6.24 -4.19
CA ALA A 151 -13.53 -5.83 -3.42
C ALA A 151 -13.15 -4.73 -2.41
N GLU A 152 -14.07 -3.81 -2.14
CA GLU A 152 -13.88 -2.74 -1.15
C GLU A 152 -14.02 -3.28 0.27
N LYS A 153 -13.00 -4.00 0.72
CA LYS A 153 -12.94 -4.61 2.05
C LYS A 153 -11.54 -4.50 2.64
N LEU A 154 -11.43 -3.88 3.79
CA LEU A 154 -10.17 -3.82 4.55
C LEU A 154 -9.84 -5.18 5.20
N PRO A 155 -8.57 -5.51 5.36
CA PRO A 155 -7.42 -4.79 4.85
C PRO A 155 -7.26 -4.91 3.34
N VAL A 156 -6.75 -3.86 2.69
CA VAL A 156 -6.33 -3.88 1.28
C VAL A 156 -4.82 -3.90 1.24
N LEU A 157 -4.26 -4.89 0.59
CA LEU A 157 -2.82 -5.10 0.46
C LEU A 157 -2.43 -5.06 -1.01
N ALA A 158 -1.37 -4.34 -1.34
CA ALA A 158 -0.84 -4.28 -2.68
C ALA A 158 0.70 -4.38 -2.70
N ALA A 159 1.21 -5.26 -3.54
CA ALA A 159 2.62 -5.30 -3.87
C ALA A 159 2.92 -4.25 -4.95
N VAL A 160 3.80 -3.31 -4.66
CA VAL A 160 4.07 -2.13 -5.51
C VAL A 160 5.54 -2.12 -5.91
N ARG A 161 5.78 -1.98 -7.21
CA ARG A 161 7.12 -1.82 -7.78
C ARG A 161 7.68 -0.42 -7.49
N PRO A 162 9.01 -0.23 -7.60
CA PRO A 162 9.66 1.06 -7.43
C PRO A 162 9.13 2.18 -8.33
N ASN A 163 8.48 1.84 -9.44
CA ASN A 163 7.84 2.79 -10.35
C ASN A 163 6.38 3.15 -9.98
N GLY A 164 5.85 2.62 -8.88
CA GLY A 164 4.48 2.87 -8.43
C GLY A 164 3.41 1.99 -9.07
N THR A 165 3.79 0.96 -9.82
CA THR A 165 2.84 -0.01 -10.39
C THR A 165 2.50 -1.09 -9.37
N GLY A 166 1.21 -1.29 -9.11
CA GLY A 166 0.71 -2.44 -8.35
C GLY A 166 0.71 -3.70 -9.21
N ILE A 167 1.35 -4.76 -8.74
CA ILE A 167 1.50 -6.02 -9.50
C ILE A 167 0.73 -7.18 -8.90
N TYR A 168 0.33 -7.08 -7.66
CA TYR A 168 -0.48 -8.07 -6.97
C TYR A 168 -1.23 -7.40 -5.82
N GLY A 169 -2.46 -7.78 -5.58
CA GLY A 169 -3.26 -7.22 -4.50
C GLY A 169 -4.26 -8.21 -3.93
N THR A 170 -4.62 -8.00 -2.66
CA THR A 170 -5.66 -8.76 -1.95
C THR A 170 -6.54 -7.83 -1.14
N CYS A 171 -7.78 -8.23 -0.91
CA CYS A 171 -8.68 -7.63 0.06
C CYS A 171 -9.07 -8.66 1.12
N GLY A 172 -9.20 -8.22 2.36
CA GLY A 172 -9.29 -9.13 3.50
C GLY A 172 -7.94 -9.82 3.77
N TYR A 173 -7.90 -10.62 4.82
CA TYR A 173 -6.70 -11.38 5.15
C TYR A 173 -6.75 -12.79 4.55
N HIS A 174 -5.63 -13.18 3.95
CA HIS A 174 -5.37 -14.54 3.49
C HIS A 174 -4.02 -14.99 4.06
N VAL A 175 -3.98 -16.19 4.61
CA VAL A 175 -2.77 -16.75 5.22
C VAL A 175 -1.62 -16.77 4.21
N GLY A 176 -0.48 -16.22 4.61
CA GLY A 176 0.72 -16.17 3.76
C GLY A 176 0.70 -15.09 2.69
N SER A 177 -0.28 -14.18 2.70
CA SER A 177 -0.40 -13.13 1.67
C SER A 177 0.78 -12.15 1.68
N VAL A 178 1.28 -11.76 2.83
CA VAL A 178 2.43 -10.86 2.95
C VAL A 178 3.72 -11.54 2.46
N GLU A 179 3.95 -12.78 2.88
CA GLU A 179 5.09 -13.58 2.41
C GLU A 179 5.07 -13.79 0.89
N LEU A 180 3.89 -14.06 0.33
CA LEU A 180 3.70 -14.18 -1.11
C LEU A 180 4.04 -12.87 -1.84
N MET A 181 3.61 -11.73 -1.32
CA MET A 181 3.92 -10.41 -1.90
C MET A 181 5.42 -10.13 -1.88
N VAL A 182 6.10 -10.43 -0.79
CA VAL A 182 7.57 -10.32 -0.70
C VAL A 182 8.24 -11.16 -1.79
N ARG A 183 7.79 -12.37 -1.98
CA ARG A 183 8.30 -13.28 -3.00
C ARG A 183 8.06 -12.75 -4.42
N ILE A 184 6.84 -12.31 -4.72
CA ILE A 184 6.46 -11.73 -6.02
C ILE A 184 7.34 -10.52 -6.34
N LEU A 185 7.55 -9.62 -5.39
CA LEU A 185 8.40 -8.44 -5.56
C LEU A 185 9.88 -8.79 -5.79
N LYS A 186 10.38 -9.83 -5.17
CA LYS A 186 11.74 -10.31 -5.38
C LYS A 186 11.93 -10.95 -6.76
N GLU A 187 10.95 -11.71 -7.23
CA GLU A 187 10.99 -12.35 -8.55
C GLU A 187 10.82 -11.36 -9.69
N ALA A 188 10.00 -10.32 -9.52
CA ALA A 188 9.78 -9.29 -10.53
C ALA A 188 11.07 -8.56 -10.94
N VAL A 189 12.07 -8.47 -10.06
CA VAL A 189 13.37 -7.85 -10.37
C VAL A 189 14.26 -8.75 -11.23
N ARG A 190 14.10 -10.06 -11.14
CA ARG A 190 14.87 -11.00 -11.98
C ARG A 190 14.51 -10.91 -13.45
N THR A 191 13.23 -10.62 -13.74
CA THR A 191 12.73 -10.50 -15.12
C THR A 191 13.04 -9.15 -15.76
N GLU A 192 13.36 -8.12 -15.00
CA GLU A 192 13.77 -6.80 -15.53
C GLU A 192 15.29 -6.70 -15.78
N ALA A 193 16.08 -7.63 -15.23
CA ALA A 193 17.54 -7.68 -15.38
C ALA A 193 17.99 -8.59 -16.53
N ASP A 194 17.09 -9.36 -17.11
CA ASP A 194 17.31 -10.17 -18.30
C ASP A 194 16.74 -9.48 -19.55
#